data_9dea47d9dd0497216d9281af92fc497a
#
_entry.id   9dea47d9dd0497216d9281af92fc497a
#
_cell.length_a   1.000
_cell.length_b   1.000
_cell.length_c   1.000
_cell.angle_alpha   90.00
_cell.angle_beta   90.00
_cell.angle_gamma   90.00
#
_symmetry.space_group_name_H-M   'P 1'
#
loop_
_entity.id
_entity.type
_entity.pdbx_description
1 polymer ?
#
loop_
_entity_poly.entity_id
_entity_poly.type
_entity_poly.pdbx_seq_one_letter_code
_entity_poly.pdbx_strand_id
1 'polypeptide(L)'
;YIYIHMTDNEGKVSTQRLGQRSMGTGIYEGTFDVTPCAYHFITVAGGDYPAYGNSGDGLHMVYLNEGEITEFTNTETGRRTFIVDTNNDYNDCRMMEILELPVPETMYMVGNGCSVGWTLNSGDGLFKIENARNPHLYSWTGEFNAGGEIKISLGGSSWGEDPFFFAPEAATDPLTNHDLTKYRLEKDGGDLKWVPTVSGRYKFTFCLDVKDMHTEFVPAN
;
A
#
# COMPACT_ATOMS: atom_id res chain seq x y z
N TYR A 1 13.16 -7.92 -20.38
CA TYR A 1 12.57 -6.76 -19.72
C TYR A 1 11.07 -6.82 -19.90
N ILE A 2 10.34 -6.23 -18.95
CA ILE A 2 8.90 -6.00 -19.07
C ILE A 2 8.67 -4.49 -19.03
N TYR A 3 7.76 -4.02 -19.86
CA TYR A 3 7.32 -2.63 -19.88
C TYR A 3 5.81 -2.60 -19.70
N ILE A 4 5.30 -1.63 -18.94
CA ILE A 4 3.88 -1.30 -18.92
C ILE A 4 3.61 -0.29 -20.04
N HIS A 5 2.63 -0.58 -20.87
CA HIS A 5 2.14 0.27 -21.93
C HIS A 5 0.77 0.79 -21.50
N MET A 6 0.65 2.09 -21.32
CA MET A 6 -0.56 2.74 -20.79
C MET A 6 -1.11 3.70 -21.82
N THR A 7 -2.43 3.68 -22.00
CA THR A 7 -3.18 4.63 -22.84
C THR A 7 -4.19 5.35 -21.96
N ASP A 8 -4.05 6.65 -21.79
CA ASP A 8 -4.98 7.46 -21.00
C ASP A 8 -6.30 7.73 -21.75
N ASN A 9 -7.26 8.32 -21.06
CA ASN A 9 -8.57 8.63 -21.61
C ASN A 9 -8.55 9.65 -22.77
N GLU A 10 -7.44 10.35 -22.96
CA GLU A 10 -7.22 11.28 -24.09
C GLU A 10 -6.52 10.58 -25.27
N GLY A 11 -6.18 9.30 -25.13
CA GLY A 11 -5.47 8.51 -26.13
C GLY A 11 -3.95 8.73 -26.12
N LYS A 12 -3.40 9.36 -25.10
CA LYS A 12 -1.96 9.55 -24.96
C LYS A 12 -1.33 8.26 -24.44
N VAL A 13 -0.35 7.80 -25.18
CA VAL A 13 0.40 6.59 -24.84
C VAL A 13 1.65 6.92 -24.03
N SER A 14 1.92 6.11 -23.02
CA SER A 14 3.17 6.12 -22.27
C SER A 14 3.65 4.69 -22.06
N THR A 15 4.96 4.50 -22.10
CA THR A 15 5.60 3.20 -21.87
C THR A 15 6.70 3.35 -20.86
N GLN A 16 6.64 2.53 -19.79
CA GLN A 16 7.60 2.59 -18.72
C GLN A 16 8.14 1.19 -18.40
N ARG A 17 9.41 1.12 -18.01
CA ARG A 17 10.09 -0.14 -17.74
C ARG A 17 9.89 -0.60 -16.31
N LEU A 18 9.56 -1.89 -16.13
CA LEU A 18 9.63 -2.58 -14.85
C LEU A 18 11.04 -3.18 -14.67
N GLY A 19 11.58 -3.02 -13.47
CA GLY A 19 12.83 -3.66 -13.06
C GLY A 19 12.57 -5.09 -12.58
N GLN A 20 13.52 -6.00 -12.81
CA GLN A 20 13.44 -7.33 -12.23
C GLN A 20 13.70 -7.23 -10.71
N ARG A 21 12.81 -7.77 -9.89
CA ARG A 21 12.86 -7.70 -8.43
C ARG A 21 14.09 -8.38 -7.85
N SER A 22 14.44 -9.54 -8.42
CA SER A 22 15.70 -10.26 -8.19
C SER A 22 16.09 -10.96 -9.47
N MET A 23 17.39 -11.09 -9.72
CA MET A 23 17.88 -11.69 -10.95
C MET A 23 17.42 -13.14 -11.08
N GLY A 24 16.80 -13.48 -12.21
CA GLY A 24 16.34 -14.84 -12.52
C GLY A 24 15.01 -15.24 -11.87
N THR A 25 14.30 -14.33 -11.16
CA THR A 25 13.05 -14.68 -10.49
C THR A 25 11.81 -14.64 -11.38
N GLY A 26 11.89 -14.04 -12.57
CA GLY A 26 10.70 -13.81 -13.42
C GLY A 26 9.70 -12.82 -12.86
N ILE A 27 10.00 -12.19 -11.73
CA ILE A 27 9.16 -11.17 -11.09
C ILE A 27 9.71 -9.78 -11.40
N TYR A 28 8.85 -8.93 -11.94
CA TYR A 28 9.18 -7.56 -12.33
C TYR A 28 8.32 -6.58 -11.54
N GLU A 29 8.89 -5.41 -11.25
CA GLU A 29 8.24 -4.39 -10.44
C GLU A 29 8.56 -2.99 -10.97
N GLY A 30 7.57 -2.10 -10.92
CA GLY A 30 7.75 -0.68 -11.24
C GLY A 30 6.70 0.16 -10.55
N THR A 31 7.12 1.34 -10.08
CA THR A 31 6.26 2.31 -9.39
C THR A 31 6.16 3.57 -10.22
N PHE A 32 4.94 3.96 -10.59
CA PHE A 32 4.68 5.07 -11.49
C PHE A 32 3.52 5.93 -10.98
N ASP A 33 3.54 7.21 -11.31
CA ASP A 33 2.37 8.06 -11.16
C ASP A 33 1.46 7.79 -12.35
N VAL A 34 0.21 7.41 -12.06
CA VAL A 34 -0.79 7.04 -13.07
C VAL A 34 -2.03 7.92 -12.97
N THR A 35 -2.71 8.05 -14.08
CA THR A 35 -4.06 8.59 -14.21
C THR A 35 -4.99 7.48 -14.72
N PRO A 36 -6.31 7.69 -14.77
CA PRO A 36 -7.20 6.72 -15.40
C PRO A 36 -6.72 6.34 -16.80
N CYS A 37 -6.47 5.05 -17.02
CA CYS A 37 -5.88 4.53 -18.24
C CYS A 37 -6.24 3.05 -18.46
N ALA A 38 -6.19 2.63 -19.72
CA ALA A 38 -6.06 1.23 -20.07
C ALA A 38 -4.58 0.85 -20.15
N TYR A 39 -4.22 -0.37 -19.80
CA TYR A 39 -2.82 -0.79 -19.85
C TYR A 39 -2.65 -2.29 -20.09
N HIS A 40 -1.51 -2.64 -20.62
CA HIS A 40 -1.02 -4.01 -20.76
C HIS A 40 0.52 -4.02 -20.62
N PHE A 41 1.12 -5.21 -20.68
CA PHE A 41 2.57 -5.31 -20.58
C PHE A 41 3.16 -5.83 -21.88
N ILE A 42 4.33 -5.31 -22.25
CA ILE A 42 5.08 -5.70 -23.45
C ILE A 42 6.51 -6.09 -23.09
N THR A 43 7.11 -6.92 -23.92
CA THR A 43 8.48 -7.42 -23.69
C THR A 43 9.53 -6.63 -24.45
N VAL A 44 9.14 -5.84 -25.44
CA VAL A 44 10.02 -5.06 -26.31
C VAL A 44 9.60 -3.60 -26.29
N ALA A 45 10.51 -2.71 -25.86
CA ALA A 45 10.25 -1.27 -25.86
C ALA A 45 9.95 -0.77 -27.29
N GLY A 46 8.83 -0.07 -27.44
CA GLY A 46 8.41 0.51 -28.73
C GLY A 46 7.78 -0.46 -29.74
N GLY A 47 7.50 -1.69 -29.31
CA GLY A 47 6.71 -2.67 -30.06
C GLY A 47 5.39 -2.95 -29.35
N ASP A 48 4.44 -3.56 -30.07
CA ASP A 48 3.17 -3.98 -29.50
C ASP A 48 3.24 -5.43 -28.99
N TYR A 49 4.17 -6.21 -29.49
CA TYR A 49 4.32 -7.63 -29.20
C TYR A 49 5.78 -8.05 -29.00
N PRO A 50 6.06 -9.15 -28.27
CA PRO A 50 5.11 -9.95 -27.48
C PRO A 50 4.52 -9.17 -26.31
N ALA A 51 3.24 -9.45 -25.98
CA ALA A 51 2.48 -8.77 -24.97
C ALA A 51 1.89 -9.74 -23.92
N TYR A 52 1.56 -9.18 -22.75
CA TYR A 52 0.73 -9.81 -21.74
C TYR A 52 -0.52 -8.94 -21.56
N GLY A 53 -1.66 -9.47 -21.98
CA GLY A 53 -2.97 -8.86 -21.80
C GLY A 53 -3.72 -9.44 -20.60
N ASN A 54 -4.82 -8.80 -20.21
CA ASN A 54 -5.73 -9.27 -19.18
C ASN A 54 -6.45 -10.54 -19.64
N SER A 55 -6.49 -11.57 -18.80
CA SER A 55 -7.30 -12.78 -19.08
C SER A 55 -8.80 -12.57 -18.94
N GLY A 56 -9.21 -11.41 -18.44
CA GLY A 56 -10.61 -11.03 -18.20
C GLY A 56 -11.00 -10.97 -16.72
N ASP A 57 -10.11 -11.36 -15.80
CA ASP A 57 -10.35 -11.35 -14.35
C ASP A 57 -9.64 -10.20 -13.61
N GLY A 58 -8.81 -9.42 -14.31
CA GLY A 58 -8.06 -8.32 -13.74
C GLY A 58 -6.83 -8.73 -12.91
N LEU A 59 -6.52 -10.02 -12.85
CA LEU A 59 -5.41 -10.57 -12.06
C LEU A 59 -4.46 -11.41 -12.91
N HIS A 60 -4.98 -12.27 -13.76
CA HIS A 60 -4.17 -13.15 -14.59
C HIS A 60 -3.88 -12.51 -15.95
N MET A 61 -2.75 -12.88 -16.52
CA MET A 61 -2.29 -12.39 -17.81
C MET A 61 -2.21 -13.51 -18.83
N VAL A 62 -2.55 -13.19 -20.06
CA VAL A 62 -2.37 -14.06 -21.21
C VAL A 62 -1.22 -13.53 -22.07
N TYR A 63 -0.27 -14.40 -22.38
CA TYR A 63 0.83 -14.08 -23.28
C TYR A 63 0.39 -14.17 -24.75
N LEU A 64 0.67 -13.11 -25.50
CA LEU A 64 0.26 -12.95 -26.89
C LEU A 64 1.47 -12.60 -27.76
N ASN A 65 1.63 -13.31 -28.87
CA ASN A 65 2.60 -12.97 -29.93
C ASN A 65 1.97 -12.11 -31.03
N GLU A 66 0.65 -12.16 -31.16
CA GLU A 66 -0.16 -11.42 -32.12
C GLU A 66 -1.62 -11.42 -31.70
N GLY A 67 -2.47 -10.62 -32.31
CA GLY A 67 -3.90 -10.64 -32.12
C GLY A 67 -4.41 -9.46 -31.26
N GLU A 68 -5.61 -9.57 -30.72
CA GLU A 68 -6.22 -8.54 -29.90
C GLU A 68 -5.74 -8.63 -28.46
N ILE A 69 -5.28 -7.52 -27.90
CA ILE A 69 -4.85 -7.42 -26.50
C ILE A 69 -6.04 -6.92 -25.67
N THR A 70 -6.53 -7.75 -24.77
CA THR A 70 -7.46 -7.29 -23.73
C THR A 70 -6.66 -6.54 -22.67
N GLU A 71 -7.04 -5.30 -22.39
CA GLU A 71 -6.30 -4.45 -21.47
C GLU A 71 -6.81 -4.55 -20.03
N PHE A 72 -5.94 -4.27 -19.09
CA PHE A 72 -6.30 -3.92 -17.72
C PHE A 72 -6.77 -2.47 -17.68
N THR A 73 -7.49 -2.10 -16.64
CA THR A 73 -8.01 -0.73 -16.48
C THR A 73 -7.67 -0.20 -15.09
N ASN A 74 -7.02 0.95 -15.05
CA ASN A 74 -6.90 1.77 -13.85
C ASN A 74 -7.90 2.93 -13.93
N THR A 75 -8.71 3.12 -12.90
CA THR A 75 -9.76 4.15 -12.84
C THR A 75 -9.38 5.38 -12.02
N GLU A 76 -8.25 5.35 -11.33
CA GLU A 76 -7.88 6.36 -10.35
C GLU A 76 -6.56 7.05 -10.68
N THR A 77 -6.36 8.22 -10.09
CA THR A 77 -5.09 8.95 -10.16
C THR A 77 -4.28 8.68 -8.89
N GLY A 78 -3.00 8.44 -9.03
CA GLY A 78 -2.10 8.26 -7.90
C GLY A 78 -0.85 7.48 -8.24
N ARG A 79 -0.02 7.27 -7.23
CA ARG A 79 1.20 6.48 -7.35
C ARG A 79 0.88 5.01 -7.13
N ARG A 80 1.26 4.17 -8.10
CA ARG A 80 0.96 2.73 -8.11
C ARG A 80 2.23 1.91 -8.32
N THR A 81 2.32 0.78 -7.61
CA THR A 81 3.30 -0.26 -7.89
C THR A 81 2.63 -1.40 -8.63
N PHE A 82 3.21 -1.75 -9.76
CA PHE A 82 2.83 -2.90 -10.57
C PHE A 82 3.84 -4.01 -10.36
N ILE A 83 3.35 -5.19 -10.02
CA ILE A 83 4.15 -6.40 -9.85
C ILE A 83 3.66 -7.43 -10.86
N VAL A 84 4.55 -7.91 -11.69
CA VAL A 84 4.28 -8.89 -12.75
C VAL A 84 5.09 -10.13 -12.47
N ASP A 85 4.41 -11.25 -12.29
CA ASP A 85 5.01 -12.58 -12.16
C ASP A 85 4.83 -13.37 -13.48
N THR A 86 5.94 -13.69 -14.12
CA THR A 86 5.99 -14.43 -15.38
C THR A 86 6.52 -15.86 -15.22
N ASN A 87 6.59 -16.37 -13.98
CA ASN A 87 7.20 -17.67 -13.68
C ASN A 87 6.33 -18.88 -14.00
N ASN A 88 5.03 -18.68 -14.10
CA ASN A 88 4.10 -19.75 -14.41
C ASN A 88 3.98 -19.95 -15.94
N ASP A 89 3.35 -21.03 -16.35
CA ASP A 89 3.02 -21.27 -17.75
C ASP A 89 2.38 -20.02 -18.35
N TYR A 90 2.63 -19.73 -19.61
CA TYR A 90 2.19 -18.52 -20.33
C TYR A 90 0.73 -18.09 -20.12
N ASN A 91 -0.10 -18.98 -19.59
CA ASN A 91 -1.51 -18.77 -19.31
C ASN A 91 -1.84 -18.53 -17.82
N ASP A 92 -0.85 -18.55 -16.93
CA ASP A 92 -1.03 -18.33 -15.48
C ASP A 92 -0.06 -17.28 -14.92
N CYS A 93 0.41 -16.38 -15.79
CA CYS A 93 1.15 -15.22 -15.35
C CYS A 93 0.21 -14.28 -14.56
N ARG A 94 0.74 -13.64 -13.53
CA ARG A 94 -0.08 -12.80 -12.63
C ARG A 94 0.41 -11.37 -12.60
N MET A 95 -0.53 -10.47 -12.46
CA MET A 95 -0.30 -9.05 -12.23
C MET A 95 -0.94 -8.63 -10.91
N MET A 96 -0.25 -7.78 -10.17
CA MET A 96 -0.76 -7.13 -8.99
C MET A 96 -0.52 -5.62 -9.12
N GLU A 97 -1.56 -4.85 -8.86
CA GLU A 97 -1.50 -3.40 -8.75
C GLU A 97 -1.71 -3.00 -7.29
N ILE A 98 -0.78 -2.25 -6.73
CA ILE A 98 -0.83 -1.80 -5.34
C ILE A 98 -0.83 -0.27 -5.32
N LEU A 99 -1.82 0.31 -4.67
CA LEU A 99 -1.80 1.73 -4.36
C LEU A 99 -0.63 2.03 -3.43
N GLU A 100 0.28 2.89 -3.88
CA GLU A 100 1.34 3.40 -3.04
C GLU A 100 0.74 4.30 -1.95
N LEU A 101 0.94 3.91 -0.71
CA LEU A 101 0.62 4.79 0.40
C LEU A 101 1.67 5.90 0.48
N PRO A 102 1.27 7.15 0.70
CA PRO A 102 2.23 8.21 0.89
C PRO A 102 3.12 7.90 2.10
N VAL A 103 4.41 8.17 1.96
CA VAL A 103 5.34 8.14 3.11
C VAL A 103 5.14 9.46 3.87
N PRO A 104 4.49 9.46 5.04
CA PRO A 104 4.24 10.68 5.77
C PRO A 104 5.54 11.24 6.35
N GLU A 105 5.67 12.55 6.37
CA GLU A 105 6.77 13.20 7.09
C GLU A 105 6.66 12.98 8.60
N THR A 106 5.43 12.90 9.10
CA THR A 106 5.13 12.68 10.52
C THR A 106 3.94 11.76 10.68
N MET A 107 3.98 10.94 11.71
CA MET A 107 2.87 10.10 12.14
C MET A 107 2.69 10.23 13.65
N TYR A 108 1.45 10.25 14.10
CA TYR A 108 1.12 10.38 15.52
C TYR A 108 0.12 9.32 15.95
N MET A 109 0.43 8.64 17.06
CA MET A 109 -0.53 7.82 17.79
C MET A 109 -1.59 8.72 18.42
N VAL A 110 -2.87 8.36 18.27
CA VAL A 110 -3.99 9.05 18.92
C VAL A 110 -5.05 8.06 19.38
N GLY A 111 -5.73 8.38 20.44
CA GLY A 111 -6.86 7.60 20.96
C GLY A 111 -6.82 7.36 22.46
N ASN A 112 -7.97 7.04 23.05
CA ASN A 112 -8.07 6.70 24.47
C ASN A 112 -7.55 5.29 24.81
N GLY A 113 -7.25 4.50 23.78
CA GLY A 113 -6.55 3.21 23.89
C GLY A 113 -5.06 3.35 24.16
N CYS A 114 -4.54 4.56 24.29
CA CYS A 114 -3.15 4.82 24.66
C CYS A 114 -3.01 6.06 25.55
N SER A 115 -1.81 6.27 26.12
CA SER A 115 -1.52 7.39 27.01
C SER A 115 -1.60 8.77 26.38
N VAL A 116 -1.59 8.86 25.04
CA VAL A 116 -1.66 10.14 24.31
C VAL A 116 -3.06 10.76 24.35
N GLY A 117 -4.11 9.93 24.40
CA GLY A 117 -5.48 10.40 24.30
C GLY A 117 -5.83 10.94 22.89
N TRP A 118 -6.97 11.59 22.79
CA TRP A 118 -7.48 12.18 21.54
C TRP A 118 -6.89 13.58 21.27
N THR A 119 -5.56 13.70 21.31
CA THR A 119 -4.86 14.97 21.04
C THR A 119 -4.08 14.87 19.74
N LEU A 120 -4.51 15.60 18.70
CA LEU A 120 -3.80 15.66 17.42
C LEU A 120 -2.43 16.30 17.61
N ASN A 121 -1.45 15.77 16.87
CA ASN A 121 -0.07 16.28 16.80
C ASN A 121 0.64 16.41 18.15
N SER A 122 0.23 15.61 19.14
CA SER A 122 0.95 15.54 20.41
C SER A 122 2.36 14.99 20.21
N GLY A 123 3.36 15.67 20.72
CA GLY A 123 4.74 15.17 20.71
C GLY A 123 4.90 13.81 21.41
N ASP A 124 4.04 13.51 22.40
CA ASP A 124 4.01 12.22 23.08
C ASP A 124 3.53 11.08 22.16
N GLY A 125 2.79 11.40 21.12
CA GLY A 125 2.29 10.44 20.12
C GLY A 125 3.19 10.29 18.90
N LEU A 126 4.25 11.09 18.77
CA LEU A 126 5.09 11.11 17.57
C LEU A 126 5.79 9.76 17.35
N PHE A 127 5.56 9.18 16.18
CA PHE A 127 6.31 8.00 15.72
C PHE A 127 7.74 8.35 15.35
N LYS A 128 8.62 7.40 15.51
CA LYS A 128 10.03 7.49 15.12
C LYS A 128 10.27 6.60 13.91
N ILE A 129 11.11 7.05 12.99
CA ILE A 129 11.66 6.20 11.94
C ILE A 129 12.68 5.27 12.60
N GLU A 130 12.44 3.96 12.54
CA GLU A 130 13.27 2.94 13.20
C GLU A 130 14.66 2.82 12.58
N ASN A 131 14.74 2.97 11.27
CA ASN A 131 15.98 2.77 10.55
C ASN A 131 16.06 3.75 9.36
N ALA A 132 17.09 4.57 9.33
CA ALA A 132 17.31 5.51 8.23
C ALA A 132 17.49 4.83 6.85
N ARG A 133 17.82 3.53 6.82
CA ARG A 133 17.88 2.72 5.58
C ARG A 133 16.53 2.15 5.17
N ASN A 134 15.55 2.13 6.07
CA ASN A 134 14.17 1.79 5.80
C ASN A 134 13.26 2.90 6.32
N PRO A 135 13.08 4.00 5.57
CA PRO A 135 12.28 5.14 6.00
C PRO A 135 10.77 4.82 6.10
N HIS A 136 10.35 3.64 5.65
CA HIS A 136 8.97 3.18 5.73
C HIS A 136 8.63 2.48 7.05
N LEU A 137 9.62 2.27 7.92
CA LEU A 137 9.42 1.60 9.21
C LEU A 137 9.34 2.62 10.33
N TYR A 138 8.14 2.77 10.88
CA TYR A 138 7.84 3.70 11.97
C TYR A 138 7.52 2.93 13.24
N SER A 139 7.85 3.47 14.41
CA SER A 139 7.41 2.92 15.69
C SER A 139 7.03 3.99 16.70
N TRP A 140 6.11 3.62 17.57
CA TRP A 140 5.76 4.36 18.76
C TRP A 140 5.76 3.39 19.97
N THR A 141 6.27 3.86 21.12
CA THR A 141 6.28 3.06 22.35
C THR A 141 5.63 3.86 23.48
N GLY A 142 4.62 3.26 24.10
CA GLY A 142 3.89 3.91 25.20
C GLY A 142 2.94 2.96 25.91
N GLU A 143 2.18 3.52 26.84
CA GLU A 143 1.17 2.79 27.58
C GLU A 143 -0.10 2.65 26.75
N PHE A 144 -0.64 1.44 26.73
CA PHE A 144 -1.91 1.10 26.08
C PHE A 144 -2.96 0.69 27.11
N ASN A 145 -4.21 1.00 26.82
CA ASN A 145 -5.37 0.71 27.65
C ASN A 145 -6.28 -0.28 26.92
N ALA A 146 -6.50 -1.44 27.50
CA ALA A 146 -7.42 -2.44 26.95
C ALA A 146 -8.83 -1.88 26.77
N GLY A 147 -9.43 -2.17 25.63
CA GLY A 147 -10.79 -1.73 25.27
C GLY A 147 -10.89 -0.27 24.82
N GLY A 148 -9.81 0.48 24.87
CA GLY A 148 -9.76 1.82 24.29
C GLY A 148 -9.43 1.78 22.78
N GLU A 149 -9.74 2.83 22.07
CA GLU A 149 -9.57 2.93 20.63
C GLU A 149 -8.30 3.71 20.27
N ILE A 150 -7.58 3.27 19.25
CA ILE A 150 -6.43 3.98 18.68
C ILE A 150 -6.52 4.07 17.17
N LYS A 151 -5.94 5.12 16.61
CA LYS A 151 -5.65 5.29 15.18
C LYS A 151 -4.39 6.12 14.97
N ILE A 152 -3.94 6.23 13.74
CA ILE A 152 -2.72 6.95 13.38
C ILE A 152 -3.09 8.20 12.58
N SER A 153 -2.73 9.38 13.09
CA SER A 153 -2.83 10.66 12.39
C SER A 153 -1.56 10.93 11.58
N LEU A 154 -1.70 11.51 10.40
CA LEU A 154 -0.59 11.91 9.54
C LEU A 154 -0.24 13.40 9.65
N GLY A 155 -0.55 14.02 10.78
CA GLY A 155 -0.10 15.37 11.10
C GLY A 155 -1.03 16.50 10.67
N GLY A 156 -2.28 16.17 10.33
CA GLY A 156 -3.27 17.19 10.03
C GLY A 156 -3.73 17.98 11.26
N SER A 157 -4.49 19.06 11.05
CA SER A 157 -4.92 19.99 12.08
C SER A 157 -6.38 19.80 12.52
N SER A 158 -7.13 18.96 11.86
CA SER A 158 -8.57 18.75 12.06
C SER A 158 -8.98 17.28 11.98
N TRP A 159 -9.89 16.86 12.84
CA TRP A 159 -10.45 15.51 12.86
C TRP A 159 -11.31 15.16 11.63
N GLY A 160 -11.73 16.13 10.88
CA GLY A 160 -12.63 15.98 9.73
C GLY A 160 -11.93 15.85 8.39
N GLU A 161 -10.76 16.43 8.27
CA GLU A 161 -10.06 16.66 7.00
C GLU A 161 -8.69 15.98 6.95
N ASP A 162 -8.21 15.48 8.10
CA ASP A 162 -6.87 14.94 8.19
C ASP A 162 -6.78 13.53 7.62
N PRO A 163 -5.68 13.21 6.96
CA PRO A 163 -5.38 11.84 6.60
C PRO A 163 -5.07 11.00 7.83
N PHE A 164 -5.66 9.80 7.87
CA PHE A 164 -5.44 8.82 8.93
C PHE A 164 -5.19 7.44 8.35
N PHE A 165 -4.40 6.64 9.06
CA PHE A 165 -4.45 5.20 8.91
C PHE A 165 -5.49 4.63 9.87
N PHE A 166 -6.27 3.70 9.36
CA PHE A 166 -7.33 3.01 10.06
C PHE A 166 -7.05 1.52 10.18
N ALA A 167 -7.65 0.89 11.17
CA ALA A 167 -7.64 -0.56 11.28
C ALA A 167 -8.35 -1.23 10.09
N PRO A 168 -8.04 -2.50 9.77
CA PRO A 168 -8.66 -3.24 8.66
C PRO A 168 -10.17 -3.37 8.83
N GLU A 169 -10.58 -3.58 10.06
CA GLU A 169 -11.95 -3.80 10.46
C GLU A 169 -12.26 -3.01 11.73
N ALA A 170 -13.53 -2.91 12.08
CA ALA A 170 -13.94 -2.30 13.34
C ALA A 170 -13.40 -3.10 14.52
N ALA A 171 -12.88 -2.42 15.53
CA ALA A 171 -12.37 -3.00 16.76
C ALA A 171 -11.29 -4.08 16.56
N THR A 172 -10.42 -3.91 15.58
CA THR A 172 -9.29 -4.84 15.34
C THR A 172 -8.32 -4.86 16.51
N ASP A 173 -8.04 -6.05 17.03
CA ASP A 173 -6.97 -6.21 18.02
C ASP A 173 -5.60 -6.19 17.34
N PRO A 174 -4.70 -5.25 17.66
CA PRO A 174 -3.37 -5.17 17.05
C PRO A 174 -2.43 -6.32 17.41
N LEU A 175 -2.79 -7.15 18.42
CA LEU A 175 -2.04 -8.38 18.76
C LEU A 175 -2.30 -9.53 17.81
N THR A 176 -3.46 -9.56 17.18
CA THR A 176 -3.91 -10.72 16.40
C THR A 176 -4.07 -10.42 14.92
N ASN A 177 -4.17 -9.16 14.54
CA ASN A 177 -4.27 -8.75 13.14
C ASN A 177 -3.17 -7.76 12.80
N HIS A 178 -2.24 -8.20 11.99
CA HIS A 178 -1.04 -7.47 11.57
C HIS A 178 -1.18 -6.89 10.15
N ASP A 179 -2.32 -7.07 9.50
CA ASP A 179 -2.53 -6.53 8.17
C ASP A 179 -2.57 -5.00 8.22
N LEU A 180 -1.77 -4.40 7.38
CA LEU A 180 -1.80 -2.97 7.19
C LEU A 180 -2.92 -2.59 6.25
N THR A 181 -3.66 -1.58 6.59
CA THR A 181 -4.87 -1.46 5.94
C THR A 181 -5.26 -0.13 5.39
N LYS A 182 -6.29 0.41 5.62
CA LYS A 182 -6.95 1.44 4.86
C LYS A 182 -6.38 2.80 5.20
N TYR A 183 -5.67 3.38 4.26
CA TYR A 183 -5.40 4.80 4.24
C TYR A 183 -6.65 5.55 3.75
N ARG A 184 -6.99 6.65 4.42
CA ARG A 184 -8.07 7.54 3.97
C ARG A 184 -7.70 8.98 4.17
N LEU A 185 -7.98 9.77 3.15
CA LEU A 185 -7.92 11.23 3.20
C LEU A 185 -9.23 11.82 3.75
N GLU A 186 -10.34 11.08 3.65
CA GLU A 186 -11.67 11.51 4.06
C GLU A 186 -12.41 10.40 4.80
N LYS A 187 -13.49 10.73 5.48
CA LYS A 187 -14.32 9.79 6.27
C LYS A 187 -15.20 8.86 5.42
N ASP A 188 -14.74 8.40 4.29
CA ASP A 188 -15.48 7.45 3.49
C ASP A 188 -15.45 6.05 4.11
N GLY A 189 -16.58 5.61 4.62
CA GLY A 189 -16.86 4.24 5.02
C GLY A 189 -16.36 3.82 6.41
N GLY A 190 -16.39 4.69 7.39
CA GLY A 190 -16.24 4.37 8.80
C GLY A 190 -14.86 4.73 9.38
N ASP A 191 -14.91 5.16 10.61
CA ASP A 191 -13.76 5.52 11.44
C ASP A 191 -13.27 4.26 12.16
N LEU A 192 -12.62 3.35 11.40
CA LEU A 192 -12.17 2.05 11.90
C LEU A 192 -10.95 2.24 12.80
N LYS A 193 -10.97 1.63 13.97
CA LYS A 193 -9.94 1.78 14.98
C LYS A 193 -9.38 0.44 15.41
N TRP A 194 -8.11 0.42 15.79
CA TRP A 194 -7.56 -0.68 16.56
C TRP A 194 -8.04 -0.57 18.01
N VAL A 195 -8.31 -1.71 18.62
CA VAL A 195 -8.72 -1.82 20.02
C VAL A 195 -7.81 -2.84 20.70
N PRO A 196 -6.77 -2.39 21.43
CA PRO A 196 -5.93 -3.30 22.20
C PRO A 196 -6.77 -4.10 23.21
N THR A 197 -6.55 -5.40 23.29
CA THR A 197 -7.22 -6.28 24.25
C THR A 197 -6.48 -6.37 25.57
N VAL A 198 -5.25 -5.85 25.64
CA VAL A 198 -4.39 -5.87 26.83
C VAL A 198 -3.91 -4.46 27.17
N SER A 199 -3.77 -4.19 28.47
CA SER A 199 -3.13 -2.96 28.96
C SER A 199 -1.66 -3.20 29.25
N GLY A 200 -0.87 -2.14 29.13
CA GLY A 200 0.56 -2.18 29.47
C GLY A 200 1.40 -1.37 28.50
N ARG A 201 2.71 -1.47 28.67
CA ARG A 201 3.67 -0.79 27.81
C ARG A 201 4.00 -1.65 26.60
N TYR A 202 3.73 -1.11 25.42
CA TYR A 202 3.96 -1.80 24.16
C TYR A 202 4.67 -0.89 23.15
N LYS A 203 5.39 -1.53 22.23
CA LYS A 203 5.88 -0.93 21.01
C LYS A 203 4.94 -1.31 19.86
N PHE A 204 4.35 -0.29 19.22
CA PHE A 204 3.58 -0.43 18.01
C PHE A 204 4.44 -0.03 16.82
N THR A 205 4.67 -0.96 15.90
CA THR A 205 5.45 -0.74 14.68
C THR A 205 4.52 -0.71 13.49
N PHE A 206 4.81 0.17 12.54
CA PHE A 206 4.03 0.40 11.35
C PHE A 206 4.94 0.43 10.13
N CYS A 207 4.86 -0.58 9.27
CA CYS A 207 5.68 -0.72 8.08
C CYS A 207 4.85 -0.38 6.83
N LEU A 208 5.27 0.65 6.10
CA LEU A 208 4.67 1.11 4.84
C LEU A 208 5.44 0.63 3.60
N ASP A 209 6.39 -0.27 3.77
CA ASP A 209 7.04 -0.90 2.61
C ASP A 209 6.01 -1.76 1.87
N VAL A 210 5.70 -1.44 0.63
CA VAL A 210 4.70 -2.16 -0.17
C VAL A 210 4.96 -3.65 -0.32
N LYS A 211 6.19 -4.09 -0.11
CA LYS A 211 6.60 -5.50 -0.15
C LYS A 211 6.34 -6.24 1.15
N ASP A 212 6.15 -5.49 2.23
CA ASP A 212 6.05 -6.03 3.58
C ASP A 212 5.21 -5.09 4.46
N MET A 213 4.06 -4.69 3.95
CA MET A 213 3.13 -3.81 4.68
C MET A 213 2.53 -4.57 5.86
N HIS A 214 2.85 -4.15 7.06
CA HIS A 214 2.35 -4.78 8.29
C HIS A 214 2.38 -3.84 9.48
N THR A 215 1.68 -4.25 10.54
CA THR A 215 1.83 -3.69 11.88
C THR A 215 2.39 -4.76 12.82
N GLU A 216 3.14 -4.34 13.84
CA GLU A 216 3.54 -5.19 14.96
C GLU A 216 3.16 -4.53 16.28
N PHE A 217 2.77 -5.33 17.26
CA PHE A 217 2.41 -4.88 18.59
C PHE A 217 3.05 -5.82 19.62
N VAL A 218 4.15 -5.39 20.21
CA VAL A 218 4.96 -6.22 21.10
C VAL A 218 5.18 -5.56 22.47
N PRO A 219 5.24 -6.34 23.57
CA PRO A 219 5.58 -5.79 24.88
C PRO A 219 6.89 -5.02 24.84
N ALA A 220 6.93 -3.85 25.49
CA ALA A 220 8.13 -3.06 25.66
C ALA A 220 8.55 -3.06 27.14
N ASN A 221 9.80 -3.39 27.39
CA ASN A 221 10.40 -3.35 28.74
C ASN A 221 10.71 -1.92 29.19
#